data_a7e4aa6979c805b45f7484f807060c27
#
_entry.id   a7e4aa6979c805b45f7484f807060c27
#
_cell.length_a   1.000
_cell.length_b   1.000
_cell.length_c   1.000
_cell.angle_alpha   90.00
_cell.angle_beta   90.00
_cell.angle_gamma   90.00
#
_symmetry.space_group_name_H-M   'P 1'
#
loop_
_entity.id
_entity.type
_entity.pdbx_description
1 polymer ?
#
loop_
_entity_poly.entity_id
_entity_poly.type
_entity_poly.pdbx_seq_one_letter_code
_entity_poly.pdbx_strand_id
1 'polypeptide(L)'
;MRNNNFKLLIKELIGKTINISGVSTLITKDKFFVFCYHEITDKPSDFQKKNKLFVTKKNFKKQIGFIKKLFNVINPDDLNLNTKFKNSALITFDDGYEGSFNFAVNYLKKLKIIPVFF
;
A
#
# COMPACT_ATOMS: atom_id res chain seq x y z
N MET A 1 -13.98 2.51 -19.30
CA MET A 1 -14.15 3.83 -18.63
C MET A 1 -14.28 3.81 -17.10
N ARG A 2 -14.33 2.69 -16.43
CA ARG A 2 -14.53 2.60 -14.95
C ARG A 2 -13.25 2.72 -14.10
N ASN A 3 -12.06 2.68 -14.69
CA ASN A 3 -10.79 2.53 -13.95
C ASN A 3 -10.11 3.85 -13.54
N ASN A 4 -10.44 4.98 -14.17
CA ASN A 4 -9.80 6.26 -13.86
C ASN A 4 -10.34 6.91 -12.58
N ASN A 5 -11.63 6.77 -12.29
CA ASN A 5 -12.24 7.37 -11.10
C ASN A 5 -11.76 6.70 -9.81
N PHE A 6 -11.47 5.39 -9.86
CA PHE A 6 -10.98 4.66 -8.69
C PHE A 6 -9.52 5.01 -8.35
N LYS A 7 -8.65 5.16 -9.37
CA LYS A 7 -7.26 5.65 -9.17
C LYS A 7 -7.22 7.08 -8.65
N LEU A 8 -8.13 7.92 -9.12
CA LEU A 8 -8.26 9.30 -8.65
C LEU A 8 -8.74 9.34 -7.19
N LEU A 9 -9.74 8.54 -6.87
CA LEU A 9 -10.29 8.43 -5.51
C LEU A 9 -9.22 7.96 -4.51
N ILE A 10 -8.43 6.94 -4.85
CA ILE A 10 -7.32 6.47 -3.98
C ILE A 10 -6.23 7.54 -3.85
N LYS A 11 -5.87 8.25 -4.92
CA LYS A 11 -4.92 9.38 -4.83
C LYS A 11 -5.43 10.50 -3.94
N GLU A 12 -6.70 10.86 -4.04
CA GLU A 12 -7.32 11.87 -3.17
C GLU A 12 -7.45 11.41 -1.73
N LEU A 13 -7.79 10.14 -1.52
CA LEU A 13 -7.91 9.51 -0.20
C LEU A 13 -6.56 9.42 0.54
N ILE A 14 -5.47 9.17 -0.18
CA ILE A 14 -4.11 9.15 0.39
C ILE A 14 -3.59 10.58 0.63
N GLY A 15 -4.08 11.56 -0.13
CA GLY A 15 -3.65 12.96 -0.05
C GLY A 15 -4.42 13.84 0.94
N LYS A 16 -5.65 13.49 1.29
CA LYS A 16 -6.52 14.26 2.19
C LYS A 16 -6.97 13.42 3.37
N THR A 17 -6.98 14.02 4.55
CA THR A 17 -7.59 13.44 5.76
C THR A 17 -9.11 13.39 5.56
N ILE A 18 -9.62 12.36 4.91
CA ILE A 18 -11.06 12.20 4.73
C ILE A 18 -11.59 11.28 5.81
N ASN A 19 -12.58 11.78 6.54
CA ASN A 19 -13.40 10.99 7.45
C ASN A 19 -14.28 10.03 6.62
N ILE A 20 -13.79 8.80 6.42
CA ILE A 20 -14.47 7.83 5.56
C ILE A 20 -15.16 6.79 6.43
N SER A 21 -16.26 7.18 7.03
CA SER A 21 -17.15 6.24 7.69
C SER A 21 -18.32 5.89 6.77
N GLY A 22 -18.24 4.86 5.98
CA GLY A 22 -19.36 4.33 5.23
C GLY A 22 -19.17 4.14 3.73
N VAL A 23 -18.68 5.14 2.99
CA VAL A 23 -18.50 5.06 1.52
C VAL A 23 -17.39 4.09 1.13
N SER A 24 -16.33 3.98 1.94
CA SER A 24 -15.19 3.11 1.67
C SER A 24 -15.55 1.62 1.70
N THR A 25 -16.45 1.22 2.61
CA THR A 25 -16.86 -0.17 2.78
C THR A 25 -17.60 -0.71 1.55
N LEU A 26 -18.40 0.14 0.89
CA LEU A 26 -19.12 -0.24 -0.32
C LEU A 26 -18.20 -0.40 -1.54
N ILE A 27 -17.13 0.41 -1.62
CA ILE A 27 -16.20 0.40 -2.77
C ILE A 27 -15.21 -0.77 -2.69
N THR A 28 -14.85 -1.19 -1.47
CA THR A 28 -13.82 -2.22 -1.23
C THR A 28 -14.38 -3.61 -0.96
N LYS A 29 -15.71 -3.72 -0.78
CA LYS A 29 -16.36 -5.00 -0.51
C LYS A 29 -16.02 -6.04 -1.56
N ASP A 30 -15.62 -7.22 -1.11
CA ASP A 30 -15.30 -8.38 -1.93
C ASP A 30 -14.16 -8.17 -2.95
N LYS A 31 -13.23 -7.24 -2.66
CA LYS A 31 -12.06 -6.97 -3.51
C LYS A 31 -10.75 -7.33 -2.80
N PHE A 32 -9.79 -7.69 -3.63
CA PHE A 32 -8.40 -7.88 -3.25
C PHE A 32 -7.54 -6.81 -3.92
N PHE A 33 -6.68 -6.15 -3.15
CA PHE A 33 -5.81 -5.08 -3.62
C PHE A 33 -4.35 -5.44 -3.40
N VAL A 34 -3.51 -5.10 -4.37
CA VAL A 34 -2.06 -5.14 -4.22
C VAL A 34 -1.56 -3.70 -4.24
N PHE A 35 -0.91 -3.28 -3.15
CA PHE A 35 -0.26 -1.98 -3.03
C PHE A 35 1.23 -2.17 -3.28
N CYS A 36 1.68 -1.75 -4.46
CA CYS A 36 3.06 -1.85 -4.88
C CYS A 36 3.83 -0.57 -4.54
N TYR A 37 4.96 -0.74 -3.89
CA TYR A 37 5.94 0.31 -3.59
C TYR A 37 7.26 0.00 -4.29
N HIS A 38 8.10 1.04 -4.44
CA HIS A 38 9.48 0.90 -4.91
C HIS A 38 10.41 1.36 -3.78
N GLU A 39 10.82 2.60 -3.77
CA GLU A 39 11.74 3.13 -2.76
C GLU A 39 11.00 3.86 -1.62
N ILE A 40 11.41 3.64 -0.37
CA ILE A 40 10.94 4.40 0.80
C ILE A 40 12.09 5.24 1.33
N THR A 41 12.15 6.49 0.93
CA THR A 41 13.25 7.38 1.27
C THR A 41 12.82 8.84 1.40
N ASP A 42 13.49 9.58 2.30
CA ASP A 42 13.35 11.03 2.39
C ASP A 42 14.40 11.76 1.52
N LYS A 43 15.34 11.01 0.92
CA LYS A 43 16.40 11.53 0.05
C LYS A 43 16.41 10.79 -1.29
N PRO A 44 15.38 10.97 -2.14
CA PRO A 44 15.33 10.30 -3.43
C PRO A 44 16.39 10.84 -4.40
N SER A 45 16.93 9.97 -5.22
CA SER A 45 17.77 10.35 -6.36
C SER A 45 16.95 11.11 -7.41
N ASP A 46 17.62 11.79 -8.34
CA ASP A 46 16.94 12.50 -9.42
C ASP A 46 16.19 11.55 -10.36
N PHE A 47 16.72 10.35 -10.56
CA PHE A 47 16.04 9.29 -11.28
C PHE A 47 14.73 8.89 -10.60
N GLN A 48 14.77 8.65 -9.29
CA GLN A 48 13.58 8.29 -8.51
C GLN A 48 12.53 9.40 -8.50
N LYS A 49 12.96 10.66 -8.40
CA LYS A 49 12.05 11.83 -8.50
C LYS A 49 11.39 11.91 -9.87
N LYS A 50 12.20 11.84 -10.94
CA LYS A 50 11.73 11.92 -12.33
C LYS A 50 10.70 10.83 -12.64
N ASN A 51 10.96 9.61 -12.18
CA ASN A 51 10.12 8.45 -12.47
C ASN A 51 9.05 8.18 -11.40
N LYS A 52 8.95 8.99 -10.35
CA LYS A 52 8.00 8.84 -9.23
C LYS A 52 8.10 7.48 -8.52
N LEU A 53 9.31 6.96 -8.38
CA LEU A 53 9.60 5.64 -7.82
C LEU A 53 9.88 5.67 -6.31
N PHE A 54 9.43 6.69 -5.61
CA PHE A 54 9.64 6.79 -4.17
C PHE A 54 8.43 7.31 -3.40
N VAL A 55 8.40 6.97 -2.13
CA VAL A 55 7.49 7.52 -1.13
C VAL A 55 8.32 7.93 0.09
N THR A 56 8.05 9.10 0.68
CA THR A 56 8.73 9.51 1.91
C THR A 56 8.32 8.60 3.08
N LYS A 57 9.23 8.44 4.04
CA LYS A 57 8.97 7.64 5.26
C LYS A 57 7.69 8.07 5.99
N LYS A 58 7.46 9.38 6.07
CA LYS A 58 6.24 9.96 6.67
C LYS A 58 4.98 9.55 5.90
N ASN A 59 5.00 9.67 4.58
CA ASN A 59 3.85 9.32 3.74
C ASN A 59 3.60 7.81 3.71
N PHE A 60 4.65 7.00 3.67
CA PHE A 60 4.54 5.56 3.76
C PHE A 60 3.81 5.13 5.05
N LYS A 61 4.22 5.66 6.22
CA LYS A 61 3.53 5.37 7.49
C LYS A 61 2.05 5.75 7.44
N LYS A 62 1.72 6.92 6.87
CA LYS A 62 0.32 7.35 6.72
C LYS A 62 -0.46 6.41 5.81
N GLN A 63 0.12 6.02 4.68
CA GLN A 63 -0.51 5.13 3.72
C GLN A 63 -0.76 3.74 4.32
N ILE A 64 0.23 3.16 5.00
CA ILE A 64 0.06 1.86 5.69
C ILE A 64 -1.01 1.95 6.79
N GLY A 65 -1.03 3.02 7.57
CA GLY A 65 -2.07 3.24 8.58
C GLY A 65 -3.47 3.32 7.96
N PHE A 66 -3.59 3.96 6.81
CA PHE A 66 -4.83 4.06 6.06
C PHE A 66 -5.26 2.70 5.46
N ILE A 67 -4.32 1.99 4.84
CA ILE A 67 -4.56 0.64 4.28
C ILE A 67 -5.07 -0.30 5.39
N LYS A 68 -4.46 -0.29 6.56
CA LYS A 68 -4.89 -1.10 7.71
C LYS A 68 -6.29 -0.76 8.23
N LYS A 69 -6.76 0.47 8.07
CA LYS A 69 -8.13 0.86 8.46
C LYS A 69 -9.18 0.34 7.49
N LEU A 70 -8.84 0.26 6.20
CA LEU A 70 -9.79 -0.09 5.15
C LEU A 70 -9.75 -1.56 4.75
N PHE A 71 -8.61 -2.22 4.94
CA PHE A 71 -8.37 -3.56 4.43
C PHE A 71 -7.84 -4.48 5.52
N ASN A 72 -8.18 -5.74 5.39
CA ASN A 72 -7.47 -6.82 6.07
C ASN A 72 -6.16 -7.05 5.31
N VAL A 73 -5.03 -6.57 5.87
CA VAL A 73 -3.71 -6.78 5.26
C VAL A 73 -3.30 -8.21 5.54
N ILE A 74 -3.18 -9.00 4.47
CA ILE A 74 -2.82 -10.42 4.54
C ILE A 74 -1.32 -10.60 4.31
N ASN A 75 -0.78 -11.66 4.89
CA ASN A 75 0.58 -12.11 4.63
C ASN A 75 0.61 -13.04 3.41
N PRO A 76 1.75 -13.12 2.68
CA PRO A 76 1.87 -13.97 1.50
C PRO A 76 1.53 -15.44 1.77
N ASP A 77 1.88 -15.96 2.96
CA ASP A 77 1.63 -17.35 3.36
C ASP A 77 0.13 -17.67 3.51
N ASP A 78 -0.71 -16.65 3.68
CA ASP A 78 -2.17 -16.80 3.77
C ASP A 78 -2.84 -16.89 2.38
N LEU A 79 -2.04 -16.67 1.30
CA LEU A 79 -2.52 -16.75 -0.07
C LEU A 79 -2.70 -18.21 -0.50
N ASN A 80 -3.92 -18.67 -0.63
CA ASN A 80 -4.22 -19.93 -1.27
C ASN A 80 -5.36 -19.78 -2.29
N LEU A 81 -5.43 -20.70 -3.26
CA LEU A 81 -6.37 -20.64 -4.37
C LEU A 81 -7.86 -20.71 -3.95
N ASN A 82 -8.13 -21.15 -2.74
CA ASN A 82 -9.48 -21.31 -2.20
C ASN A 82 -9.91 -20.15 -1.28
N THR A 83 -9.04 -19.20 -1.02
CA THR A 83 -9.32 -18.09 -0.11
C THR A 83 -10.22 -17.06 -0.78
N LYS A 84 -11.42 -16.87 -0.25
CA LYS A 84 -12.27 -15.74 -0.62
C LYS A 84 -11.75 -14.49 0.08
N PHE A 85 -11.03 -13.68 -0.66
CA PHE A 85 -10.51 -12.41 -0.15
C PHE A 85 -11.63 -11.36 -0.11
N LYS A 86 -12.02 -10.98 1.10
CA LYS A 86 -12.95 -9.87 1.32
C LYS A 86 -12.20 -8.70 1.91
N ASN A 87 -12.22 -7.54 1.24
CA ASN A 87 -11.53 -6.34 1.70
C ASN A 87 -10.07 -6.60 2.09
N SER A 88 -9.36 -7.37 1.28
CA SER A 88 -8.00 -7.78 1.60
C SER A 88 -6.98 -6.97 0.81
N ALA A 89 -5.82 -6.77 1.39
CA ALA A 89 -4.70 -6.08 0.77
C ALA A 89 -3.39 -6.84 0.96
N LEU A 90 -2.53 -6.80 -0.05
CA LEU A 90 -1.16 -7.26 0.01
C LEU A 90 -0.23 -6.07 -0.22
N ILE A 91 0.89 -6.03 0.49
CA ILE A 91 1.93 -5.02 0.30
C ILE A 91 3.07 -5.66 -0.48
N THR A 92 3.49 -5.02 -1.56
CA THR A 92 4.62 -5.48 -2.38
C THR A 92 5.64 -4.37 -2.58
N PHE A 93 6.88 -4.77 -2.84
CA PHE A 93 7.98 -3.87 -3.19
C PHE A 93 8.68 -4.40 -4.43
N ASP A 94 8.90 -3.53 -5.39
CA ASP A 94 9.62 -3.85 -6.62
C ASP A 94 11.04 -3.27 -6.60
N ASP A 95 11.93 -3.83 -7.43
CA ASP A 95 13.30 -3.35 -7.71
C ASP A 95 14.30 -3.43 -6.55
N GLY A 96 13.95 -3.98 -5.39
CA GLY A 96 14.88 -4.23 -4.29
C GLY A 96 15.64 -3.01 -3.76
N TYR A 97 15.01 -1.83 -3.75
CA TYR A 97 15.63 -0.60 -3.25
C TYR A 97 16.01 -0.68 -1.75
N GLU A 98 17.11 -0.03 -1.39
CA GLU A 98 17.69 -0.06 -0.04
C GLU A 98 16.74 0.44 1.05
N GLY A 99 16.01 1.53 0.80
CA GLY A 99 15.07 2.10 1.78
C GLY A 99 13.89 1.18 2.06
N SER A 100 13.51 0.35 1.09
CA SER A 100 12.48 -0.67 1.27
C SER A 100 12.93 -1.72 2.29
N PHE A 101 14.18 -2.18 2.24
CA PHE A 101 14.72 -3.14 3.22
C PHE A 101 15.00 -2.47 4.57
N ASN A 102 15.73 -1.37 4.58
CA ASN A 102 16.22 -0.77 5.82
C ASN A 102 15.14 -0.09 6.65
N PHE A 103 14.11 0.46 6.00
CA PHE A 103 13.06 1.17 6.70
C PHE A 103 11.71 0.45 6.65
N ALA A 104 11.21 0.13 5.43
CA ALA A 104 9.86 -0.36 5.28
C ALA A 104 9.66 -1.75 5.92
N VAL A 105 10.60 -2.69 5.72
CA VAL A 105 10.55 -4.02 6.34
C VAL A 105 10.50 -3.90 7.86
N ASN A 106 11.39 -3.10 8.46
CA ASN A 106 11.42 -2.93 9.91
C ASN A 106 10.15 -2.28 10.46
N TYR A 107 9.57 -1.34 9.72
CA TYR A 107 8.30 -0.73 10.11
C TYR A 107 7.13 -1.70 9.98
N LEU A 108 7.02 -2.43 8.86
CA LEU A 108 5.96 -3.41 8.63
C LEU A 108 6.03 -4.59 9.60
N LYS A 109 7.23 -5.06 9.94
CA LYS A 109 7.45 -6.12 10.95
C LYS A 109 6.84 -5.76 12.30
N LYS A 110 6.99 -4.50 12.75
CA LYS A 110 6.35 -4.01 14.00
C LYS A 110 4.82 -4.09 13.94
N LEU A 111 4.25 -4.02 12.74
CA LEU A 111 2.81 -4.12 12.50
C LEU A 111 2.36 -5.56 12.19
N LYS A 112 3.28 -6.54 12.23
CA LYS A 112 3.06 -7.95 11.87
C LYS A 112 2.59 -8.12 10.41
N ILE A 113 3.08 -7.26 9.52
CA ILE A 113 2.84 -7.33 8.07
C ILE A 113 4.10 -7.87 7.40
N ILE A 114 3.94 -8.91 6.60
CA ILE A 114 5.01 -9.50 5.78
C ILE A 114 4.78 -9.04 4.33
N PRO A 115 5.65 -8.19 3.76
CA PRO A 115 5.53 -7.79 2.36
C PRO A 115 6.15 -8.83 1.43
N VAL A 116 5.77 -8.76 0.14
CA VAL A 116 6.45 -9.49 -0.94
C VAL A 116 7.44 -8.57 -1.63
N PHE A 117 8.59 -9.11 -2.01
CA PHE A 117 9.62 -8.42 -2.80
C PHE A 117 9.79 -9.09 -4.16
N PHE A 118 9.92 -8.28 -5.21
CA PHE A 118 10.20 -8.68 -6.57
C PHE A 118 11.49 -8.05 -7.09
#